data_bb451fdf3d9f93f7b9c7a647b7c61487
#
_entry.id   bb451fdf3d9f93f7b9c7a647b7c61487
#
_cell.length_a   1.000
_cell.length_b   1.000
_cell.length_c   1.000
_cell.angle_alpha   90.00
_cell.angle_beta   90.00
_cell.angle_gamma   90.00
#
_symmetry.space_group_name_H-M   'P 1'
#
loop_
_entity.id
_entity.type
_entity.pdbx_description
1 polymer ?
#
loop_
_entity_poly.entity_id
_entity_poly.type
_entity_poly.pdbx_seq_one_letter_code
_entity_poly.pdbx_strand_id
1 'polypeptide(L)'
;MDERAVLDELRDLIVKRLRFDAKVVSGVSPETPLPKGVEGALGLDSLDFIELSIALEERFGVVVQEGEAVEAHFATLGALARYVAASQSRPS
;
A
#
# COMPACT_ATOMS: atom_id res chain seq x y z
N MET A 1 1.94 -11.02 -10.93
CA MET A 1 1.22 -11.18 -9.64
C MET A 1 -0.13 -10.50 -9.77
N ASP A 2 -1.20 -11.18 -9.40
CA ASP A 2 -2.52 -10.57 -9.53
C ASP A 2 -2.82 -9.65 -8.33
N GLU A 3 -3.92 -8.91 -8.43
CA GLU A 3 -4.29 -7.91 -7.43
C GLU A 3 -4.48 -8.53 -6.04
N ARG A 4 -5.06 -9.73 -5.96
CA ARG A 4 -5.26 -10.41 -4.69
C ARG A 4 -3.93 -10.80 -4.04
N ALA A 5 -3.00 -11.31 -4.81
CA ALA A 5 -1.67 -11.65 -4.31
C ALA A 5 -0.94 -10.38 -3.85
N VAL A 6 -1.11 -9.28 -4.58
CA VAL A 6 -0.53 -7.99 -4.18
C VAL A 6 -1.14 -7.52 -2.86
N LEU A 7 -2.46 -7.66 -2.68
CA LEU A 7 -3.11 -7.30 -1.42
C LEU A 7 -2.50 -8.05 -0.23
N ASP A 8 -2.28 -9.35 -0.37
CA ASP A 8 -1.70 -10.15 0.70
C ASP A 8 -0.27 -9.71 1.00
N GLU A 9 0.52 -9.43 -0.04
CA GLU A 9 1.88 -8.93 0.14
C GLU A 9 1.90 -7.55 0.80
N LEU A 10 0.96 -6.68 0.43
CA LEU A 10 0.87 -5.35 1.04
C LEU A 10 0.54 -5.44 2.52
N ARG A 11 -0.37 -6.33 2.90
CA ARG A 11 -0.67 -6.54 4.32
C ARG A 11 0.58 -6.98 5.07
N ASP A 12 1.32 -7.90 4.50
CA ASP A 12 2.56 -8.40 5.10
C ASP A 12 3.59 -7.28 5.25
N LEU A 13 3.76 -6.45 4.23
CA LEU A 13 4.68 -5.32 4.28
C LEU A 13 4.28 -4.32 5.35
N ILE A 14 3.00 -4.02 5.46
CA ILE A 14 2.51 -3.08 6.47
C ILE A 14 2.83 -3.59 7.87
N VAL A 15 2.61 -4.87 8.12
CA VAL A 15 2.93 -5.47 9.41
C VAL A 15 4.43 -5.40 9.68
N LYS A 16 5.25 -5.82 8.72
CA LYS A 16 6.69 -5.96 8.94
C LYS A 16 7.45 -4.65 8.86
N ARG A 17 7.12 -3.83 7.88
CA ARG A 17 7.88 -2.60 7.63
C ARG A 17 7.36 -1.41 8.41
N LEU A 18 6.05 -1.33 8.60
CA LEU A 18 5.43 -0.24 9.35
C LEU A 18 5.16 -0.64 10.82
N ARG A 19 5.43 -1.87 11.16
CA ARG A 19 5.25 -2.41 12.52
C ARG A 19 3.82 -2.30 13.04
N PHE A 20 2.87 -2.54 12.16
CA PHE A 20 1.46 -2.58 12.54
C PHE A 20 1.12 -3.95 13.11
N ASP A 21 0.12 -3.98 13.99
CA ASP A 21 -0.38 -5.22 14.58
C ASP A 21 -0.99 -6.10 13.49
N ALA A 22 -0.50 -7.34 13.38
CA ALA A 22 -0.99 -8.28 12.39
C ALA A 22 -2.49 -8.53 12.50
N LYS A 23 -3.04 -8.52 13.72
CA LYS A 23 -4.48 -8.71 13.94
C LYS A 23 -5.29 -7.56 13.32
N VAL A 24 -4.79 -6.34 13.45
CA VAL A 24 -5.45 -5.17 12.88
C VAL A 24 -5.41 -5.24 11.36
N VAL A 25 -4.24 -5.54 10.81
CA VAL A 25 -4.05 -5.56 9.35
C VAL A 25 -4.80 -6.72 8.69
N SER A 26 -4.90 -7.86 9.35
CA SER A 26 -5.61 -9.01 8.80
C SER A 26 -7.11 -8.76 8.64
N GLY A 27 -7.67 -7.82 9.41
CA GLY A 27 -9.07 -7.44 9.30
C GLY A 27 -9.34 -6.33 8.30
N VAL A 28 -8.32 -5.82 7.64
CA VAL A 28 -8.44 -4.71 6.68
C VAL A 28 -8.98 -5.20 5.35
N SER A 29 -9.98 -4.49 4.83
CA SER A 29 -10.53 -4.78 3.51
C SER A 29 -9.84 -3.92 2.44
N PRO A 30 -10.05 -4.22 1.15
CA PRO A 30 -9.54 -3.35 0.08
C PRO A 30 -10.08 -1.92 0.15
N GLU A 31 -11.25 -1.73 0.73
CA GLU A 31 -11.86 -0.40 0.86
C GLU A 31 -11.33 0.39 2.04
N THR A 32 -10.54 -0.22 2.91
CA THR A 32 -10.01 0.47 4.09
C THR A 32 -9.08 1.61 3.67
N PRO A 33 -9.37 2.85 4.12
CA PRO A 33 -8.47 3.97 3.85
C PRO A 33 -7.13 3.79 4.55
N LEU A 34 -6.08 4.31 3.96
CA LEU A 34 -4.75 4.23 4.55
C LEU A 34 -4.38 5.48 5.35
N PRO A 35 -4.68 6.72 4.86
CA PRO A 35 -4.16 7.91 5.51
C PRO A 35 -4.77 8.20 6.89
N LYS A 36 -3.94 8.68 7.76
CA LYS A 36 -4.36 9.20 9.06
C LYS A 36 -5.40 10.32 8.87
N GLY A 37 -6.37 10.37 9.78
CA GLY A 37 -7.38 11.43 9.78
C GLY A 37 -8.65 11.07 9.03
N VAL A 38 -8.69 9.91 8.41
CA VAL A 38 -9.89 9.39 7.74
C VAL A 38 -10.52 8.34 8.65
N GLU A 39 -11.83 8.42 8.85
CA GLU A 39 -12.55 7.48 9.70
C GLU A 39 -12.39 6.06 9.17
N GLY A 40 -12.08 5.13 10.05
CA GLY A 40 -11.90 3.73 9.71
C GLY A 40 -10.57 3.41 9.05
N ALA A 41 -9.67 4.38 8.92
CA ALA A 41 -8.39 4.20 8.27
C ALA A 41 -7.38 3.46 9.14
N LEU A 42 -6.37 2.87 8.51
CA LEU A 42 -5.22 2.32 9.21
C LEU A 42 -4.45 3.40 9.98
N GLY A 43 -4.48 4.63 9.48
CA GLY A 43 -3.85 5.75 10.16
C GLY A 43 -2.38 5.95 9.82
N LEU A 44 -2.01 5.74 8.57
CA LEU A 44 -0.63 5.96 8.12
C LEU A 44 -0.32 7.46 8.08
N ASP A 45 0.80 7.84 8.68
CA ASP A 45 1.30 9.21 8.60
C ASP A 45 2.31 9.35 7.46
N SER A 46 2.91 10.55 7.35
CA SER A 46 3.87 10.82 6.27
C SER A 46 5.06 9.88 6.29
N LEU A 47 5.57 9.57 7.48
CA LEU A 47 6.73 8.68 7.61
C LEU A 47 6.36 7.25 7.19
N ASP A 48 5.15 6.81 7.54
CA ASP A 48 4.66 5.50 7.15
C ASP A 48 4.56 5.40 5.63
N PHE A 49 4.09 6.45 4.97
CA PHE A 49 3.99 6.45 3.50
C PHE A 49 5.37 6.40 2.83
N ILE A 50 6.34 7.12 3.40
CA ILE A 50 7.72 7.07 2.89
C ILE A 50 8.27 5.65 3.02
N GLU A 51 8.12 5.04 4.19
CA GLU A 51 8.58 3.67 4.42
C GLU A 51 7.87 2.68 3.51
N LEU A 52 6.57 2.86 3.32
CA LEU A 52 5.80 2.00 2.43
C LEU A 52 6.28 2.12 0.98
N SER A 53 6.58 3.34 0.52
CA SER A 53 7.11 3.56 -0.82
C SER A 53 8.44 2.84 -1.03
N ILE A 54 9.31 2.88 -0.03
CA ILE A 54 10.59 2.17 -0.05
C ILE A 54 10.34 0.66 -0.12
N ALA A 55 9.41 0.17 0.67
CA ALA A 55 9.07 -1.25 0.68
C ALA A 55 8.50 -1.72 -0.66
N LEU A 56 7.71 -0.90 -1.31
CA LEU A 56 7.17 -1.21 -2.64
C LEU A 56 8.29 -1.34 -3.67
N GLU A 57 9.26 -0.45 -3.61
CA GLU A 57 10.41 -0.50 -4.51
C GLU A 57 11.22 -1.77 -4.27
N GLU A 58 11.49 -2.08 -3.02
CA GLU A 58 12.29 -3.26 -2.68
C GLU A 58 11.58 -4.58 -2.99
N ARG A 59 10.27 -4.64 -2.72
CA ARG A 59 9.52 -5.89 -2.86
C ARG A 59 8.99 -6.11 -4.27
N PHE A 60 8.53 -5.07 -4.93
CA PHE A 60 7.87 -5.17 -6.23
C PHE A 60 8.63 -4.49 -7.36
N GLY A 61 9.66 -3.74 -7.07
CA GLY A 61 10.36 -2.94 -8.07
C GLY A 61 9.54 -1.75 -8.55
N VAL A 62 8.53 -1.35 -7.79
CA VAL A 62 7.66 -0.24 -8.15
C VAL A 62 8.20 1.05 -7.54
N VAL A 63 8.53 2.01 -8.39
CA VAL A 63 9.00 3.32 -7.95
C VAL A 63 7.85 4.30 -8.02
N VAL A 64 7.47 4.85 -6.86
CA VAL A 64 6.42 5.87 -6.79
C VAL A 64 7.04 7.22 -7.11
N GLN A 65 6.56 7.84 -8.17
CA GLN A 65 7.11 9.12 -8.63
C GLN A 65 6.33 10.30 -8.08
N GLU A 66 7.05 11.34 -7.69
CA GLU A 66 6.43 12.59 -7.26
C GLU A 66 5.69 13.22 -8.44
N GLY A 67 4.58 13.86 -8.15
CA GLY A 67 3.76 14.50 -9.15
C GLY A 67 2.70 13.60 -9.79
N GLU A 68 2.79 12.29 -9.60
CA GLU A 68 1.69 11.41 -9.96
C GLU A 68 0.57 11.56 -8.92
N ALA A 69 -0.60 11.00 -9.21
CA ALA A 69 -1.74 11.05 -8.29
C ALA A 69 -1.50 10.13 -7.08
N VAL A 70 -0.45 10.41 -6.33
CA VAL A 70 -0.02 9.58 -5.19
C VAL A 70 -1.14 9.44 -4.16
N GLU A 71 -1.83 10.54 -3.88
CA GLU A 71 -2.94 10.53 -2.93
C GLU A 71 -4.03 9.55 -3.35
N ALA A 72 -4.35 9.52 -4.64
CA ALA A 72 -5.38 8.61 -5.15
C ALA A 72 -4.91 7.15 -5.09
N HIS A 73 -3.64 6.90 -5.42
CA HIS A 73 -3.10 5.54 -5.40
C HIS A 73 -2.96 4.98 -3.99
N PHE A 74 -2.75 5.84 -3.02
CA PHE A 74 -2.58 5.45 -1.62
C PHE A 74 -3.82 5.72 -0.76
N ALA A 75 -4.95 6.02 -1.39
CA ALA A 75 -6.17 6.35 -0.65
C ALA A 75 -6.73 5.16 0.11
N THR A 76 -6.71 3.98 -0.50
CA THR A 76 -7.18 2.74 0.12
C THR A 76 -6.18 1.62 -0.19
N LEU A 77 -6.30 0.54 0.59
CA LEU A 77 -5.45 -0.62 0.34
C LEU A 77 -5.69 -1.20 -1.05
N GLY A 78 -6.95 -1.26 -1.49
CA GLY A 78 -7.29 -1.76 -2.82
C GLY A 78 -6.76 -0.88 -3.94
N ALA A 79 -6.82 0.44 -3.77
CA ALA A 79 -6.26 1.37 -4.75
C ALA A 79 -4.75 1.16 -4.90
N LEU A 80 -4.06 0.97 -3.78
CA LEU A 80 -2.63 0.71 -3.80
C LEU A 80 -2.31 -0.62 -4.48
N ALA A 81 -3.07 -1.67 -4.17
CA ALA A 81 -2.88 -2.98 -4.79
C ALA A 81 -3.08 -2.91 -6.30
N ARG A 82 -4.07 -2.15 -6.75
CA ARG A 82 -4.35 -1.97 -8.17
C ARG A 82 -3.21 -1.24 -8.86
N TYR A 83 -2.70 -0.20 -8.22
CA TYR A 83 -1.57 0.56 -8.75
C TYR A 83 -0.33 -0.33 -8.89
N VAL A 84 0.00 -1.11 -7.88
CA VAL A 84 1.16 -2.00 -7.90
C VAL A 84 0.99 -3.07 -8.97
N ALA A 85 -0.17 -3.71 -9.05
CA ALA A 85 -0.43 -4.74 -10.04
C ALA A 85 -0.32 -4.20 -11.46
N ALA A 86 -0.87 -3.00 -11.70
CA ALA A 86 -0.79 -2.35 -13.01
C ALA A 86 0.66 -2.00 -13.36
N SER A 87 1.44 -1.54 -12.38
CA SER A 87 2.84 -1.20 -12.61
C SER A 87 3.68 -2.43 -12.98
N GLN A 88 3.39 -3.56 -12.36
CA GLN A 88 4.10 -4.81 -12.67
C GLN A 88 3.69 -5.40 -14.02
N SER A 89 2.51 -5.08 -14.50
CA SER A 89 2.00 -5.58 -15.77
C SER A 89 2.57 -4.82 -16.96
N ARG A 90 3.19 -3.68 -16.75
CA ARG A 90 3.76 -2.88 -17.83
C ARG A 90 5.01 -3.53 -18.37
N PRO A 91 5.15 -3.62 -19.70
CA PRO A 91 6.43 -4.02 -20.27
C PRO A 91 7.47 -2.94 -19.95
N SER A 92 8.60 -3.37 -19.51
CA SER A 92 9.69 -2.44 -19.19
C SER A 92 10.44 -1.99 -20.42
#